data_4bdf283e0295a322418fdb72edf6b449
#
_entry.id   4bdf283e0295a322418fdb72edf6b449
#
_cell.length_a   1.000
_cell.length_b   1.000
_cell.length_c   1.000
_cell.angle_alpha   90.00
_cell.angle_beta   90.00
_cell.angle_gamma   90.00
#
_symmetry.space_group_name_H-M   'P 1'
#
loop_
_entity.id
_entity.type
_entity.pdbx_description
1 polymer ?
#
loop_
_entity_poly.entity_id
_entity_poly.type
_entity_poly.pdbx_seq_one_letter_code
_entity_poly.pdbx_strand_id
1 'polypeptide(L)'
;DIAIDFAEEQDSAENPANLHVVIISDSLKPASIAVVAAELSKIQANISAIRRTSSEPLTAIELDISCPDKSIKEVQKLLAVVAISHKIDLAVEQGNGMRSAKRLVMLDMDSTLILQEVIDLLAAKAGVAEEVSAITQKAMAGEMDFAQSLQARVSLLAGLNESMLSEVRGEI
;
A
#
# COMPACT_ATOMS: atom_id res chain seq x y z
N ASP A 1 -18.09 22.64 -33.34
CA ASP A 1 -18.84 21.80 -32.39
C ASP A 1 -18.42 20.36 -32.61
N ILE A 2 -17.69 19.79 -31.65
CA ILE A 2 -17.36 18.37 -31.66
C ILE A 2 -18.52 17.69 -30.90
N ALA A 3 -19.34 16.93 -31.62
CA ALA A 3 -20.32 16.08 -30.99
C ALA A 3 -19.59 14.86 -30.42
N ILE A 4 -19.58 14.71 -29.10
CA ILE A 4 -19.10 13.51 -28.44
C ILE A 4 -20.32 12.59 -28.29
N ASP A 5 -20.33 11.54 -29.08
CA ASP A 5 -21.34 10.50 -29.00
C ASP A 5 -20.88 9.46 -27.96
N PHE A 6 -21.62 9.30 -26.88
CA PHE A 6 -21.38 8.26 -25.89
C PHE A 6 -22.13 7.00 -26.34
N ALA A 7 -21.46 6.16 -27.12
CA ALA A 7 -21.95 4.80 -27.30
C ALA A 7 -21.69 4.02 -26.00
N GLU A 8 -22.70 3.32 -25.47
CA GLU A 8 -22.48 2.29 -24.47
C GLU A 8 -21.53 1.25 -25.08
N GLU A 9 -20.30 1.20 -24.55
CA GLU A 9 -19.30 0.23 -24.95
C GLU A 9 -19.85 -1.15 -24.58
N GLN A 10 -20.28 -1.90 -25.59
CA GLN A 10 -20.50 -3.33 -25.41
C GLN A 10 -19.16 -3.92 -25.06
N ASP A 11 -19.07 -4.55 -23.88
CA ASP A 11 -17.93 -5.28 -23.37
C ASP A 11 -17.37 -6.15 -24.50
N SER A 12 -16.33 -5.64 -25.18
CA SER A 12 -15.70 -6.35 -26.28
C SER A 12 -14.91 -7.49 -25.67
N ALA A 13 -15.51 -8.66 -25.64
CA ALA A 13 -14.93 -9.92 -25.16
C ALA A 13 -13.64 -10.33 -25.88
N GLU A 14 -13.14 -9.53 -26.82
CA GLU A 14 -12.03 -9.91 -27.70
C GLU A 14 -10.62 -9.71 -27.13
N ASN A 15 -10.45 -8.96 -26.04
CA ASN A 15 -9.12 -8.83 -25.40
C ASN A 15 -9.25 -8.44 -23.91
N PRO A 16 -9.59 -9.38 -23.03
CA PRO A 16 -9.74 -9.07 -21.62
C PRO A 16 -8.41 -8.56 -21.06
N ALA A 17 -8.48 -7.52 -20.22
CA ALA A 17 -7.31 -7.02 -19.52
C ALA A 17 -6.66 -8.16 -18.73
N ASN A 18 -5.37 -8.40 -18.99
CA ASN A 18 -4.63 -9.45 -18.32
C ASN A 18 -3.82 -8.98 -17.12
N LEU A 19 -3.65 -7.66 -16.96
CA LEU A 19 -2.96 -7.04 -15.85
C LEU A 19 -3.68 -5.76 -15.39
N HIS A 20 -3.56 -5.45 -14.09
CA HIS A 20 -3.93 -4.17 -13.51
C HIS A 20 -2.67 -3.41 -13.08
N VAL A 21 -2.57 -2.15 -13.47
CA VAL A 21 -1.51 -1.24 -13.03
C VAL A 21 -2.13 -0.17 -12.14
N VAL A 22 -1.72 -0.09 -10.90
CA VAL A 22 -2.17 0.93 -9.95
C VAL A 22 -1.07 1.97 -9.79
N ILE A 23 -1.43 3.25 -9.96
CA ILE A 23 -0.55 4.40 -9.81
C ILE A 23 -1.02 5.18 -8.58
N ILE A 24 -0.14 5.42 -7.62
CA ILE A 24 -0.45 6.11 -6.36
C ILE A 24 0.53 7.27 -6.18
N SER A 25 0.03 8.43 -5.76
CA SER A 25 0.86 9.59 -5.41
C SER A 25 0.06 10.58 -4.56
N ASP A 26 0.73 11.34 -3.72
CA ASP A 26 0.14 12.48 -2.99
C ASP A 26 -0.49 13.50 -3.94
N SER A 27 0.13 13.73 -5.08
CA SER A 27 -0.33 14.66 -6.12
C SER A 27 -0.04 14.06 -7.49
N LEU A 28 -0.94 13.27 -8.00
CA LEU A 28 -0.79 12.62 -9.29
C LEU A 28 -0.98 13.64 -10.42
N LYS A 29 0.12 13.97 -11.09
CA LYS A 29 0.14 14.90 -12.22
C LYS A 29 -0.13 14.17 -13.53
N PRO A 30 -0.75 14.83 -14.54
CA PRO A 30 -0.94 14.24 -15.86
C PRO A 30 0.37 13.73 -16.49
N ALA A 31 1.50 14.40 -16.22
CA ALA A 31 2.82 13.99 -16.69
C ALA A 31 3.22 12.60 -16.16
N SER A 32 2.89 12.27 -14.92
CA SER A 32 3.18 10.94 -14.34
C SER A 32 2.41 9.83 -15.06
N ILE A 33 1.13 10.09 -15.37
CA ILE A 33 0.31 9.14 -16.14
C ILE A 33 0.86 8.99 -17.56
N ALA A 34 1.24 10.10 -18.19
CA ALA A 34 1.79 10.10 -19.54
C ALA A 34 3.08 9.27 -19.65
N VAL A 35 3.96 9.35 -18.65
CA VAL A 35 5.20 8.55 -18.63
C VAL A 35 4.89 7.05 -18.49
N VAL A 36 3.97 6.68 -17.60
CA VAL A 36 3.54 5.28 -17.46
C VAL A 36 2.94 4.76 -18.76
N ALA A 37 2.06 5.54 -19.40
CA ALA A 37 1.45 5.18 -20.67
C ALA A 37 2.50 5.05 -21.80
N ALA A 38 3.51 5.92 -21.82
CA ALA A 38 4.60 5.85 -22.81
C ALA A 38 5.44 4.58 -22.63
N GLU A 39 5.75 4.18 -21.41
CA GLU A 39 6.47 2.93 -21.15
C GLU A 39 5.64 1.69 -21.51
N LEU A 40 4.35 1.70 -21.20
CA LEU A 40 3.44 0.64 -21.61
C LEU A 40 3.33 0.53 -23.12
N SER A 41 3.32 1.66 -23.83
CA SER A 41 3.32 1.70 -25.31
C SER A 41 4.55 1.04 -25.93
N LYS A 42 5.73 1.17 -25.33
CA LYS A 42 6.97 0.52 -25.83
C LYS A 42 6.88 -1.01 -25.85
N ILE A 43 6.09 -1.58 -24.98
CA ILE A 43 5.85 -3.03 -24.91
C ILE A 43 4.55 -3.43 -25.61
N GLN A 44 3.95 -2.53 -26.38
CA GLN A 44 2.71 -2.74 -27.12
C GLN A 44 1.52 -3.13 -26.22
N ALA A 45 1.55 -2.72 -24.94
CA ALA A 45 0.42 -2.89 -24.06
C ALA A 45 -0.70 -1.93 -24.45
N ASN A 46 -1.94 -2.41 -24.46
CA ASN A 46 -3.12 -1.60 -24.67
C ASN A 46 -3.80 -1.31 -23.31
N ILE A 47 -4.23 -0.07 -23.10
CA ILE A 47 -5.01 0.33 -21.94
C ILE A 47 -6.48 0.24 -22.31
N SER A 48 -7.21 -0.70 -21.70
CA SER A 48 -8.63 -0.93 -21.96
C SER A 48 -9.55 -0.11 -21.05
N ALA A 49 -9.10 0.23 -19.83
CA ALA A 49 -9.86 1.08 -18.92
C ALA A 49 -8.94 1.88 -18.01
N ILE A 50 -9.41 3.06 -17.59
CA ILE A 50 -8.76 3.92 -16.60
C ILE A 50 -9.81 4.28 -15.56
N ARG A 51 -9.52 3.99 -14.29
CA ARG A 51 -10.41 4.29 -13.17
C ARG A 51 -9.68 5.03 -12.06
N ARG A 52 -10.30 6.07 -11.51
CA ARG A 52 -9.82 6.67 -10.28
C ARG A 52 -10.37 5.86 -9.10
N THR A 53 -9.48 5.31 -8.26
CA THR A 53 -9.84 4.49 -7.10
C THR A 53 -9.76 5.26 -5.79
N SER A 54 -8.97 6.35 -5.74
CA SER A 54 -8.90 7.28 -4.60
C SER A 54 -8.58 8.69 -5.05
N SER A 55 -9.02 9.68 -4.30
CA SER A 55 -8.72 11.11 -4.50
C SER A 55 -8.05 11.77 -3.30
N GLU A 56 -8.29 11.30 -2.09
CA GLU A 56 -7.75 11.84 -0.85
C GLU A 56 -7.57 10.72 0.20
N PRO A 57 -6.55 10.78 1.06
CA PRO A 57 -5.43 11.73 1.08
C PRO A 57 -4.42 11.49 -0.05
N LEU A 58 -4.45 10.33 -0.68
CA LEU A 58 -3.63 9.95 -1.82
C LEU A 58 -4.49 9.79 -3.08
N THR A 59 -3.99 10.28 -4.19
CA THR A 59 -4.62 10.01 -5.49
C THR A 59 -4.17 8.66 -6.02
N ALA A 60 -5.13 7.78 -6.33
CA ALA A 60 -4.86 6.51 -6.96
C ALA A 60 -5.65 6.35 -8.26
N ILE A 61 -4.98 5.90 -9.31
CA ILE A 61 -5.56 5.55 -10.61
C ILE A 61 -5.20 4.11 -10.94
N GLU A 62 -6.17 3.39 -11.41
CA GLU A 62 -6.01 2.03 -11.92
C GLU A 62 -6.15 2.01 -13.43
N LEU A 63 -5.24 1.30 -14.09
CA LEU A 63 -5.26 1.02 -15.52
C LEU A 63 -5.48 -0.48 -15.70
N ASP A 64 -6.49 -0.85 -16.45
CA ASP A 64 -6.62 -2.22 -16.97
C ASP A 64 -5.85 -2.29 -18.28
N ILE A 65 -4.88 -3.18 -18.34
CA ILE A 65 -4.05 -3.30 -19.53
C ILE A 65 -4.10 -4.70 -20.12
N SER A 66 -4.01 -4.77 -21.44
CA SER A 66 -3.82 -5.99 -22.18
C SER A 66 -2.38 -6.04 -22.69
N CYS A 67 -1.63 -7.04 -22.26
CA CYS A 67 -0.23 -7.23 -22.64
C CYS A 67 0.08 -8.73 -22.74
N PRO A 68 -0.42 -9.43 -23.77
CA PRO A 68 -0.34 -10.89 -23.87
C PRO A 68 1.09 -11.43 -24.01
N ASP A 69 2.02 -10.64 -24.58
CA ASP A 69 3.38 -11.06 -24.90
C ASP A 69 4.38 -10.84 -23.75
N LYS A 70 3.92 -10.29 -22.61
CA LYS A 70 4.77 -9.99 -21.47
C LYS A 70 4.27 -10.66 -20.20
N SER A 71 5.20 -11.17 -19.42
CA SER A 71 4.92 -11.64 -18.08
C SER A 71 4.73 -10.46 -17.11
N ILE A 72 3.96 -10.69 -16.06
CA ILE A 72 3.79 -9.69 -14.97
C ILE A 72 5.13 -9.19 -14.42
N LYS A 73 6.13 -10.09 -14.28
CA LYS A 73 7.48 -9.74 -13.79
C LYS A 73 8.23 -8.79 -14.72
N GLU A 74 8.06 -8.91 -16.03
CA GLU A 74 8.67 -8.00 -17.00
C GLU A 74 8.05 -6.62 -16.91
N VAL A 75 6.71 -6.55 -16.81
CA VAL A 75 5.98 -5.29 -16.65
C VAL A 75 6.33 -4.62 -15.30
N GLN A 76 6.41 -5.39 -14.22
CA GLN A 76 6.84 -4.89 -12.91
C GLN A 76 8.25 -4.27 -12.96
N LYS A 77 9.22 -4.95 -13.60
CA LYS A 77 10.58 -4.43 -13.76
C LYS A 77 10.63 -3.14 -14.58
N LEU A 78 9.89 -3.09 -15.68
CA LEU A 78 9.79 -1.90 -16.52
C LEU A 78 9.26 -0.69 -15.72
N LEU A 79 8.15 -0.89 -15.02
CA LEU A 79 7.47 0.17 -14.29
C LEU A 79 8.19 0.56 -12.99
N ALA A 80 8.97 -0.34 -12.38
CA ALA A 80 9.79 0.00 -11.21
C ALA A 80 10.81 1.12 -11.49
N VAL A 81 11.40 1.15 -12.69
CA VAL A 81 12.31 2.21 -13.10
C VAL A 81 11.57 3.55 -13.22
N VAL A 82 10.35 3.52 -13.74
CA VAL A 82 9.48 4.70 -13.84
C VAL A 82 9.10 5.21 -12.44
N ALA A 83 8.71 4.32 -11.55
CA ALA A 83 8.32 4.65 -10.18
C ALA A 83 9.41 5.44 -9.46
N ILE A 84 10.65 4.94 -9.49
CA ILE A 84 11.82 5.58 -8.87
C ILE A 84 12.10 6.94 -9.51
N SER A 85 12.13 7.01 -10.85
CA SER A 85 12.51 8.22 -11.57
C SER A 85 11.50 9.36 -11.40
N HIS A 86 10.23 9.04 -11.22
CA HIS A 86 9.15 10.02 -11.16
C HIS A 86 8.54 10.17 -9.75
N LYS A 87 9.08 9.47 -8.75
CA LYS A 87 8.62 9.52 -7.35
C LYS A 87 7.11 9.25 -7.25
N ILE A 88 6.67 8.19 -7.89
CA ILE A 88 5.30 7.67 -7.82
C ILE A 88 5.35 6.21 -7.39
N ASP A 89 4.32 5.76 -6.71
CA ASP A 89 4.18 4.35 -6.36
C ASP A 89 3.41 3.63 -7.45
N LEU A 90 3.94 2.49 -7.88
CA LEU A 90 3.35 1.65 -8.92
C LEU A 90 3.22 0.21 -8.43
N ALA A 91 2.03 -0.36 -8.60
CA ALA A 91 1.79 -1.78 -8.40
C ALA A 91 1.27 -2.41 -9.70
N VAL A 92 1.68 -3.65 -9.97
CA VAL A 92 1.18 -4.44 -11.11
C VAL A 92 0.63 -5.75 -10.56
N GLU A 93 -0.62 -6.01 -10.84
CA GLU A 93 -1.35 -7.20 -10.41
C GLU A 93 -1.84 -8.02 -11.61
N GLN A 94 -2.07 -9.30 -11.39
CA GLN A 94 -2.71 -10.16 -12.38
C GLN A 94 -4.17 -9.76 -12.55
N GLY A 95 -4.57 -9.43 -13.76
CA GLY A 95 -5.95 -9.20 -14.15
C GLY A 95 -6.63 -10.54 -14.46
N ASN A 96 -7.62 -10.92 -13.70
CA ASN A 96 -8.38 -12.14 -13.92
C ASN A 96 -9.87 -11.89 -14.17
N GLY A 97 -10.21 -10.73 -14.73
CA GLY A 97 -11.55 -10.40 -15.21
C GLY A 97 -12.64 -10.25 -14.14
N MET A 98 -12.48 -10.84 -12.95
CA MET A 98 -13.43 -10.69 -11.86
C MET A 98 -12.68 -10.46 -10.55
N ARG A 99 -12.68 -9.23 -10.06
CA ARG A 99 -12.30 -8.94 -8.68
C ARG A 99 -13.42 -9.42 -7.77
N SER A 100 -13.22 -10.55 -7.12
CA SER A 100 -14.13 -10.99 -6.07
C SER A 100 -14.20 -9.95 -4.97
N ALA A 101 -15.41 -9.60 -4.54
CA ALA A 101 -15.58 -8.72 -3.39
C ALA A 101 -14.84 -9.29 -2.18
N LYS A 102 -14.03 -8.47 -1.54
CA LYS A 102 -13.33 -8.89 -0.31
C LYS A 102 -14.37 -9.06 0.80
N ARG A 103 -14.35 -10.23 1.45
CA ARG A 103 -15.26 -10.55 2.56
C ARG A 103 -14.60 -10.39 3.93
N LEU A 104 -13.28 -10.35 3.95
CA LEU A 104 -12.48 -10.18 5.16
C LEU A 104 -11.42 -9.12 4.89
N VAL A 105 -11.35 -8.13 5.75
CA VAL A 105 -10.27 -7.14 5.82
C VAL A 105 -9.59 -7.32 7.17
N MET A 106 -8.30 -7.59 7.17
CA MET A 106 -7.46 -7.64 8.36
C MET A 106 -6.51 -6.46 8.32
N LEU A 107 -6.47 -5.71 9.40
CA LEU A 107 -5.59 -4.56 9.58
C LEU A 107 -4.66 -4.85 10.77
N ASP A 108 -3.40 -4.50 10.61
CA ASP A 108 -2.50 -4.37 11.75
C ASP A 108 -2.90 -3.12 12.53
N MET A 109 -2.63 -3.08 13.82
CA MET A 109 -3.06 -1.99 14.69
C MET A 109 -1.98 -0.92 14.79
N ASP A 110 -0.82 -1.28 15.35
CA ASP A 110 0.25 -0.35 15.66
C ASP A 110 0.91 0.17 14.38
N SER A 111 1.17 1.46 14.30
CA SER A 111 1.73 2.14 13.12
C SER A 111 0.99 1.86 11.80
N THR A 112 -0.23 1.33 11.85
CA THR A 112 -1.06 1.00 10.68
C THR A 112 -2.47 1.58 10.82
N LEU A 113 -3.31 1.06 11.74
CA LEU A 113 -4.65 1.60 12.02
C LEU A 113 -4.56 2.85 12.89
N ILE A 114 -3.60 2.89 13.78
CA ILE A 114 -3.23 4.02 14.62
C ILE A 114 -1.81 4.46 14.26
N LEU A 115 -1.46 5.70 14.61
CA LEU A 115 -0.13 6.25 14.33
C LEU A 115 0.93 5.82 15.33
N GLN A 116 0.49 5.39 16.51
CA GLN A 116 1.33 5.08 17.66
C GLN A 116 1.67 3.59 17.72
N GLU A 117 2.71 3.30 18.50
CA GLU A 117 3.03 1.97 19.04
C GLU A 117 2.50 1.90 20.48
N VAL A 118 1.52 1.05 20.74
CA VAL A 118 0.85 0.99 22.07
C VAL A 118 1.84 0.64 23.18
N ILE A 119 2.79 -0.26 22.91
CA ILE A 119 3.80 -0.65 23.90
C ILE A 119 4.68 0.52 24.31
N ASP A 120 4.99 1.45 23.39
CA ASP A 120 5.81 2.62 23.68
C ASP A 120 5.05 3.63 24.54
N LEU A 121 3.74 3.81 24.29
CA LEU A 121 2.88 4.64 25.15
C LEU A 121 2.81 4.07 26.57
N LEU A 122 2.66 2.75 26.71
CA LEU A 122 2.67 2.08 28.02
C LEU A 122 4.02 2.23 28.72
N ALA A 123 5.12 2.08 27.97
CA ALA A 123 6.47 2.25 28.50
C ALA A 123 6.73 3.68 29.02
N ALA A 124 6.21 4.68 28.29
CA ALA A 124 6.29 6.08 28.73
C ALA A 124 5.52 6.30 30.05
N LYS A 125 4.31 5.72 30.18
CA LYS A 125 3.55 5.79 31.44
C LYS A 125 4.22 5.05 32.59
N ALA A 126 4.92 3.95 32.30
CA ALA A 126 5.68 3.18 33.30
C ALA A 126 7.04 3.83 33.63
N GLY A 127 7.49 4.84 32.89
CA GLY A 127 8.80 5.46 33.06
C GLY A 127 9.98 4.60 32.57
N VAL A 128 9.72 3.65 31.66
CA VAL A 128 10.70 2.68 31.13
C VAL A 128 10.85 2.77 29.59
N ALA A 129 10.53 3.93 29.02
CA ALA A 129 10.51 4.13 27.56
C ALA A 129 11.90 3.86 26.92
N GLU A 130 12.99 4.28 27.56
CA GLU A 130 14.34 4.11 27.02
C GLU A 130 14.75 2.64 26.99
N GLU A 131 14.43 1.88 28.05
CA GLU A 131 14.71 0.46 28.15
C GLU A 131 13.94 -0.35 27.10
N VAL A 132 12.64 -0.04 26.94
CA VAL A 132 11.80 -0.69 25.92
C VAL A 132 12.32 -0.38 24.52
N SER A 133 12.67 0.87 24.23
CA SER A 133 13.25 1.27 22.96
C SER A 133 14.58 0.54 22.66
N ALA A 134 15.45 0.40 23.65
CA ALA A 134 16.72 -0.32 23.48
C ALA A 134 16.51 -1.81 23.12
N ILE A 135 15.51 -2.47 23.74
CA ILE A 135 15.15 -3.85 23.43
C ILE A 135 14.59 -3.94 21.98
N THR A 136 13.73 -3.01 21.59
CA THR A 136 13.17 -2.95 20.25
C THR A 136 14.29 -2.81 19.20
N GLN A 137 15.27 -1.94 19.42
CA GLN A 137 16.40 -1.76 18.51
C GLN A 137 17.23 -3.04 18.36
N LYS A 138 17.50 -3.77 19.45
CA LYS A 138 18.22 -5.05 19.41
C LYS A 138 17.44 -6.10 18.60
N ALA A 139 16.13 -6.17 18.78
CA ALA A 139 15.29 -7.08 18.01
C ALA A 139 15.30 -6.74 16.51
N MET A 140 15.22 -5.46 16.15
CA MET A 140 15.31 -4.99 14.76
C MET A 140 16.69 -5.22 14.14
N ALA A 141 17.75 -5.20 14.94
CA ALA A 141 19.10 -5.56 14.50
C ALA A 141 19.30 -7.09 14.33
N GLY A 142 18.30 -7.89 14.68
CA GLY A 142 18.38 -9.36 14.61
C GLY A 142 19.18 -10.00 15.76
N GLU A 143 19.49 -9.23 16.80
CA GLU A 143 20.22 -9.71 17.99
C GLU A 143 19.32 -10.48 18.97
N MET A 144 18.01 -10.39 18.80
CA MET A 144 17.00 -10.99 19.66
C MET A 144 15.82 -11.45 18.83
N ASP A 145 15.26 -12.61 19.14
CA ASP A 145 14.03 -13.07 18.48
C ASP A 145 12.77 -12.33 19.01
N PHE A 146 11.67 -12.47 18.29
CA PHE A 146 10.43 -11.80 18.62
C PHE A 146 9.89 -12.17 20.01
N ALA A 147 9.92 -13.44 20.38
CA ALA A 147 9.38 -13.92 21.64
C ALA A 147 10.19 -13.39 22.83
N GLN A 148 11.52 -13.43 22.73
CA GLN A 148 12.44 -12.90 23.72
C GLN A 148 12.26 -11.38 23.88
N SER A 149 12.19 -10.65 22.77
CA SER A 149 11.98 -9.21 22.77
C SER A 149 10.63 -8.83 23.40
N LEU A 150 9.56 -9.51 23.03
CA LEU A 150 8.23 -9.27 23.58
C LEU A 150 8.22 -9.53 25.09
N GLN A 151 8.74 -10.66 25.55
CA GLN A 151 8.80 -11.01 26.97
C GLN A 151 9.61 -9.98 27.76
N ALA A 152 10.76 -9.56 27.25
CA ALA A 152 11.60 -8.56 27.91
C ALA A 152 10.89 -7.22 28.05
N ARG A 153 10.25 -6.73 26.98
CA ARG A 153 9.50 -5.47 27.00
C ARG A 153 8.30 -5.52 27.93
N VAL A 154 7.50 -6.59 27.87
CA VAL A 154 6.33 -6.76 28.77
C VAL A 154 6.74 -6.87 30.22
N SER A 155 7.88 -7.52 30.53
CA SER A 155 8.37 -7.62 31.90
C SER A 155 8.70 -6.26 32.52
N LEU A 156 9.15 -5.29 31.73
CA LEU A 156 9.40 -3.92 32.18
C LEU A 156 8.09 -3.15 32.51
N LEU A 157 6.96 -3.58 31.96
CA LEU A 157 5.67 -2.97 32.22
C LEU A 157 4.99 -3.54 33.49
N ALA A 158 5.65 -4.44 34.22
CA ALA A 158 5.11 -5.03 35.41
C ALA A 158 4.79 -3.96 36.48
N GLY A 159 3.58 -4.01 37.05
CA GLY A 159 3.13 -3.04 38.06
C GLY A 159 2.36 -1.84 37.50
N LEU A 160 2.14 -1.76 36.19
CA LEU A 160 1.22 -0.79 35.61
C LEU A 160 -0.21 -0.94 36.18
N ASN A 161 -0.81 0.18 36.54
CA ASN A 161 -2.17 0.20 37.04
C ASN A 161 -3.16 0.16 35.86
N GLU A 162 -4.31 -0.48 36.03
CA GLU A 162 -5.37 -0.56 35.01
C GLU A 162 -5.85 0.83 34.54
N SER A 163 -5.82 1.85 35.43
CA SER A 163 -6.15 3.22 35.04
C SER A 163 -5.26 3.77 33.94
N MET A 164 -3.98 3.38 33.89
CA MET A 164 -3.04 3.80 32.85
C MET A 164 -3.40 3.26 31.45
N LEU A 165 -4.03 2.07 31.38
CA LEU A 165 -4.56 1.55 30.13
C LEU A 165 -5.67 2.44 29.57
N SER A 166 -6.53 2.99 30.46
CA SER A 166 -7.58 3.91 30.08
C SER A 166 -7.03 5.25 29.60
N GLU A 167 -5.93 5.72 30.21
CA GLU A 167 -5.24 6.93 29.75
C GLU A 167 -4.64 6.74 28.36
N VAL A 168 -3.87 5.65 28.14
CA VAL A 168 -3.27 5.32 26.85
C VAL A 168 -4.32 5.18 25.76
N ARG A 169 -5.47 4.55 26.07
CA ARG A 169 -6.61 4.48 25.14
C ARG A 169 -7.14 5.85 24.73
N GLY A 170 -6.99 6.85 25.58
CA GLY A 170 -7.40 8.22 25.26
C GLY A 170 -6.39 8.99 24.40
N GLU A 171 -5.18 8.45 24.22
CA GLU A 171 -4.10 9.03 23.41
C GLU A 171 -4.02 8.42 21.99
N ILE A 172 -4.76 7.36 21.73
CA ILE A 172 -4.91 6.67 20.46
C ILE A 172 -6.11 7.23 19.70
#